data_19a715cd741ba4b077085783e7684301
#
_entry.id   19a715cd741ba4b077085783e7684301
#
_cell.length_a   1.000
_cell.length_b   1.000
_cell.length_c   1.000
_cell.angle_alpha   90.00
_cell.angle_beta   90.00
_cell.angle_gamma   90.00
#
_symmetry.space_group_name_H-M   'P 1'
#
loop_
_entity.id
_entity.type
_entity.pdbx_description
1 polymer ?
#
loop_
_entity_poly.entity_id
_entity_poly.type
_entity_poly.pdbx_seq_one_letter_code
_entity_poly.pdbx_strand_id
1 'polypeptide(L)'
;EKDGVTYSTAPNLIPFVRTSEGLVYADHSNDTLYRMTDGMTPSPFIVRTPRVKETEPNKILRFDNETDDWMFLSGIEMAYDFSKNEGLHQTNYGVEKASGEIYEMKFIHPDYEGKEYSPTALNARYYPADELLTALEEGKLKGKLKEIASTLGEEDNGVVMLLKRKE
;
A
#
# COMPACT_ATOMS: atom_id res chain seq x y z
N GLU A 1 -9.71 19.10 17.33
CA GLU A 1 -10.73 20.16 17.07
C GLU A 1 -10.02 21.40 16.53
N LYS A 2 -10.53 21.95 15.45
CA LYS A 2 -10.08 23.22 14.91
C LYS A 2 -11.36 24.04 14.66
N ASP A 3 -11.38 25.26 15.18
CA ASP A 3 -12.51 26.20 15.02
C ASP A 3 -13.89 25.65 15.49
N GLY A 4 -13.91 24.81 16.53
CA GLY A 4 -15.11 24.17 17.05
C GLY A 4 -15.68 23.06 16.15
N VAL A 5 -14.97 22.66 15.11
CA VAL A 5 -15.34 21.55 14.23
C VAL A 5 -14.53 20.30 14.60
N THR A 6 -15.23 19.19 14.79
CA THR A 6 -14.61 17.89 14.99
C THR A 6 -14.31 17.24 13.64
N TYR A 7 -13.05 16.98 13.39
CA TYR A 7 -12.62 16.22 12.21
C TYR A 7 -12.34 14.78 12.63
N SER A 8 -12.80 13.82 11.85
CA SER A 8 -12.43 12.44 12.01
C SER A 8 -11.87 11.90 10.69
N THR A 9 -10.83 11.11 10.78
CA THR A 9 -10.30 10.35 9.65
C THR A 9 -10.14 8.90 10.08
N ALA A 10 -10.48 7.99 9.17
CA ALA A 10 -10.24 6.58 9.36
C ALA A 10 -9.48 6.07 8.13
N PRO A 11 -8.33 5.41 8.30
CA PRO A 11 -7.67 4.75 7.19
C PRO A 11 -8.60 3.67 6.64
N ASN A 12 -8.64 3.54 5.32
CA ASN A 12 -9.35 2.43 4.69
C ASN A 12 -8.55 1.14 4.92
N LEU A 13 -8.94 0.43 5.95
CA LEU A 13 -8.22 -0.75 6.42
C LEU A 13 -9.02 -1.99 6.04
N ILE A 14 -8.43 -2.80 5.16
CA ILE A 14 -9.01 -4.10 4.81
C ILE A 14 -8.46 -5.11 5.82
N PRO A 15 -9.32 -5.69 6.69
CA PRO A 15 -8.85 -6.57 7.74
C PRO A 15 -8.42 -7.95 7.22
N PHE A 16 -8.79 -8.31 6.00
CA PHE A 16 -8.46 -9.60 5.39
C PHE A 16 -7.71 -9.42 4.09
N VAL A 17 -6.56 -10.07 3.98
CA VAL A 17 -5.77 -10.11 2.74
C VAL A 17 -5.61 -11.57 2.31
N ARG A 18 -6.06 -11.87 1.09
CA ARG A 18 -5.89 -13.20 0.50
C ARG A 18 -4.50 -13.30 -0.13
N THR A 19 -3.79 -14.36 0.18
CA THR A 19 -2.46 -14.66 -0.32
C THR A 19 -2.39 -16.07 -0.92
N SER A 20 -1.27 -16.43 -1.50
CA SER A 20 -1.01 -17.81 -1.98
C SER A 20 -0.95 -18.82 -0.82
N GLU A 21 -0.58 -18.36 0.38
CA GLU A 21 -0.43 -19.22 1.57
C GLU A 21 -1.67 -19.21 2.49
N GLY A 22 -2.77 -18.59 2.06
CA GLY A 22 -4.01 -18.54 2.83
C GLY A 22 -4.58 -17.14 3.00
N LEU A 23 -5.30 -16.92 4.10
CA LEU A 23 -5.93 -15.65 4.42
C LEU A 23 -5.23 -15.03 5.63
N VAL A 24 -4.72 -13.81 5.48
CA VAL A 24 -4.16 -13.05 6.60
C VAL A 24 -5.25 -12.15 7.16
N TYR A 25 -5.46 -12.23 8.48
CA TYR A 25 -6.34 -11.36 9.24
C TYR A 25 -5.51 -10.38 10.08
N ALA A 26 -5.74 -9.10 9.86
CA ALA A 26 -5.06 -8.01 10.54
C ALA A 26 -6.11 -7.09 11.18
N ASP A 27 -6.42 -7.31 12.44
CA ASP A 27 -7.17 -6.33 13.23
C ASP A 27 -6.18 -5.25 13.68
N HIS A 28 -6.40 -4.03 13.19
CA HIS A 28 -5.49 -2.90 13.42
C HIS A 28 -5.45 -2.39 14.86
N SER A 29 -6.41 -2.80 15.68
CA SER A 29 -6.40 -2.58 17.12
C SER A 29 -5.54 -3.61 17.89
N ASN A 30 -5.12 -4.66 17.20
CA ASN A 30 -4.38 -5.78 17.76
C ASN A 30 -2.90 -5.74 17.36
N ASP A 31 -2.05 -6.26 18.24
CA ASP A 31 -0.61 -6.35 17.99
C ASP A 31 -0.20 -7.62 17.23
N THR A 32 -1.17 -8.51 17.00
CA THR A 32 -0.94 -9.79 16.34
C THR A 32 -1.77 -9.92 15.06
N LEU A 33 -1.09 -10.22 13.97
CA LEU A 33 -1.70 -10.64 12.72
C LEU A 33 -1.81 -12.17 12.72
N TYR A 34 -2.91 -12.67 12.20
CA TYR A 34 -3.19 -14.11 12.18
C TYR A 34 -3.23 -14.61 10.74
N ARG A 35 -2.77 -15.85 10.54
CA ARG A 35 -2.92 -16.54 9.26
C ARG A 35 -3.91 -17.71 9.44
N MET A 36 -4.78 -17.85 8.46
CA MET A 36 -5.70 -18.98 8.32
C MET A 36 -5.33 -19.73 7.04
N THR A 37 -4.88 -20.96 7.16
CA THR A 37 -4.57 -21.85 6.03
C THR A 37 -5.73 -22.78 5.74
N ASP A 38 -5.89 -23.80 6.53
CA ASP A 38 -6.93 -24.79 6.38
C ASP A 38 -7.96 -24.66 7.50
N GLY A 39 -9.26 -24.82 7.17
CA GLY A 39 -10.33 -24.90 8.16
C GLY A 39 -10.66 -23.60 8.89
N MET A 40 -10.17 -22.47 8.44
CA MET A 40 -10.46 -21.14 9.03
C MET A 40 -10.00 -20.97 10.48
N THR A 41 -9.07 -21.78 10.96
CA THR A 41 -8.51 -21.63 12.31
C THR A 41 -7.38 -20.60 12.27
N PRO A 42 -7.51 -19.47 13.00
CA PRO A 42 -6.46 -18.45 13.04
C PRO A 42 -5.27 -18.94 13.88
N SER A 43 -4.07 -18.82 13.32
CA SER A 43 -2.80 -19.01 14.01
C SER A 43 -2.01 -17.70 14.04
N PRO A 44 -1.30 -17.36 15.13
CA PRO A 44 -0.43 -16.19 15.17
C PRO A 44 0.60 -16.26 14.05
N PHE A 45 0.73 -15.17 13.30
CA PHE A 45 1.61 -15.12 12.13
C PHE A 45 2.70 -14.05 12.28
N ILE A 46 2.31 -12.83 12.62
CA ILE A 46 3.22 -11.73 12.89
C ILE A 46 2.82 -11.10 14.21
N VAL A 47 3.79 -10.92 15.11
CA VAL A 47 3.60 -10.19 16.38
C VAL A 47 4.42 -8.92 16.31
N ARG A 48 3.75 -7.80 16.49
CA ARG A 48 4.36 -6.49 16.45
C ARG A 48 5.00 -6.12 17.78
N THR A 49 6.19 -5.52 17.72
CA THR A 49 6.86 -4.86 18.85
C THR A 49 7.46 -3.54 18.36
N PRO A 50 7.28 -2.40 19.07
CA PRO A 50 6.43 -2.20 20.25
C PRO A 50 4.94 -2.33 19.91
N ARG A 51 4.11 -2.53 20.93
CA ARG A 51 2.65 -2.62 20.78
C ARG A 51 2.05 -1.31 20.27
N VAL A 52 0.85 -1.36 19.65
CA VAL A 52 0.16 -0.16 19.13
C VAL A 52 0.05 0.93 20.20
N LYS A 53 -0.35 0.54 21.41
CA LYS A 53 -0.56 1.47 22.55
C LYS A 53 0.73 1.98 23.20
N GLU A 54 1.87 1.42 22.85
CA GLU A 54 3.19 1.78 23.37
C GLU A 54 3.92 2.79 22.47
N THR A 55 3.30 3.19 21.36
CA THR A 55 3.86 4.18 20.43
C THR A 55 3.09 5.51 20.51
N GLU A 56 3.80 6.64 20.42
CA GLU A 56 3.22 7.97 20.36
C GLU A 56 3.81 8.74 19.16
N PRO A 57 3.01 9.05 18.14
CA PRO A 57 1.61 8.66 17.95
C PRO A 57 1.45 7.15 17.81
N ASN A 58 0.23 6.66 18.07
CA ASN A 58 -0.07 5.25 17.86
C ASN A 58 0.26 4.86 16.40
N LYS A 59 1.02 3.77 16.23
CA LYS A 59 1.34 3.21 14.91
C LYS A 59 0.63 1.89 14.75
N ILE A 60 -0.13 1.74 13.68
CA ILE A 60 -0.75 0.48 13.32
C ILE A 60 0.09 -0.21 12.24
N LEU A 61 0.03 -1.54 12.21
CA LEU A 61 0.67 -2.36 11.19
C LEU A 61 -0.41 -2.94 10.28
N ARG A 62 -0.28 -2.69 8.98
CA ARG A 62 -1.12 -3.27 7.94
C ARG A 62 -0.32 -4.30 7.16
N PHE A 63 -0.91 -5.46 6.94
CA PHE A 63 -0.39 -6.43 5.99
C PHE A 63 -0.92 -6.05 4.60
N ASP A 64 -0.03 -5.85 3.64
CA ASP A 64 -0.40 -5.38 2.32
C ASP A 64 -0.48 -6.52 1.31
N ASN A 65 0.58 -7.33 1.24
CA ASN A 65 0.68 -8.43 0.27
C ASN A 65 1.87 -9.34 0.60
N GLU A 66 1.99 -10.45 -0.09
CA GLU A 66 3.18 -11.30 -0.08
C GLU A 66 3.45 -11.95 -1.44
N THR A 67 4.70 -12.30 -1.66
CA THR A 67 5.18 -13.18 -2.72
C THR A 67 5.86 -14.40 -2.08
N ASP A 68 6.44 -15.28 -2.90
CA ASP A 68 7.16 -16.44 -2.38
C ASP A 68 8.33 -16.03 -1.47
N ASP A 69 9.01 -14.91 -1.76
CA ASP A 69 10.21 -14.50 -1.06
C ASP A 69 10.00 -13.32 -0.11
N TRP A 70 8.94 -12.54 -0.27
CA TRP A 70 8.74 -11.28 0.45
C TRP A 70 7.36 -11.16 1.07
N MET A 71 7.30 -10.53 2.24
CA MET A 71 6.07 -9.98 2.81
C MET A 71 6.15 -8.45 2.77
N PHE A 72 5.03 -7.80 2.44
CA PHE A 72 4.93 -6.34 2.38
C PHE A 72 3.97 -5.86 3.44
N LEU A 73 4.44 -4.90 4.22
CA LEU A 73 3.75 -4.33 5.37
C LEU A 73 3.78 -2.81 5.29
N SER A 74 2.81 -2.18 5.90
CA SER A 74 2.81 -0.72 6.08
C SER A 74 2.61 -0.35 7.54
N GLY A 75 3.50 0.47 8.06
CA GLY A 75 3.32 1.15 9.33
C GLY A 75 2.60 2.47 9.10
N ILE A 76 1.46 2.71 9.75
CA ILE A 76 0.66 3.91 9.59
C ILE A 76 0.60 4.64 10.93
N GLU A 77 1.05 5.88 10.97
CA GLU A 77 0.95 6.74 12.16
C GLU A 77 -0.46 7.31 12.27
N MET A 78 -1.10 7.09 13.43
CA MET A 78 -2.46 7.54 13.69
C MET A 78 -2.47 9.00 14.20
N ALA A 79 -1.69 9.87 13.53
CA ALA A 79 -1.67 11.31 13.76
C ALA A 79 -1.89 12.03 12.44
N TYR A 80 -2.89 12.91 12.40
CA TYR A 80 -3.20 13.69 11.22
C TYR A 80 -2.80 15.15 11.43
N ASP A 81 -1.99 15.69 10.52
CA ASP A 81 -1.62 17.10 10.51
C ASP A 81 -2.60 17.89 9.63
N PHE A 82 -3.61 18.50 10.26
CA PHE A 82 -4.60 19.31 9.56
C PHE A 82 -4.02 20.55 8.87
N SER A 83 -2.83 21.00 9.26
CA SER A 83 -2.21 22.18 8.65
C SER A 83 -1.66 21.90 7.25
N LYS A 84 -1.26 20.65 6.99
CA LYS A 84 -0.66 20.20 5.73
C LYS A 84 -1.67 19.63 4.76
N ASN A 85 -2.86 19.25 5.26
CA ASN A 85 -3.87 18.53 4.48
C ASN A 85 -3.31 17.29 3.75
N GLU A 86 -2.32 16.65 4.36
CA GLU A 86 -1.72 15.40 3.89
C GLU A 86 -2.43 14.23 4.58
N GLY A 87 -2.39 13.06 3.94
CA GLY A 87 -2.88 11.82 4.55
C GLY A 87 -2.05 11.40 5.77
N LEU A 88 -2.46 10.31 6.41
CA LEU A 88 -1.68 9.73 7.50
C LEU A 88 -0.29 9.31 7.00
N HIS A 89 0.74 9.61 7.80
CA HIS A 89 2.10 9.19 7.46
C HIS A 89 2.19 7.67 7.41
N GLN A 90 2.69 7.15 6.29
CA GLN A 90 2.84 5.72 6.04
C GLN A 90 4.28 5.40 5.65
N THR A 91 4.83 4.38 6.31
CA THR A 91 6.12 3.79 5.94
C THR A 91 5.89 2.38 5.43
N ASN A 92 6.42 2.05 4.25
CA ASN A 92 6.29 0.71 3.68
C ASN A 92 7.52 -0.13 4.02
N TYR A 93 7.29 -1.39 4.36
CA TYR A 93 8.32 -2.36 4.71
C TYR A 93 8.23 -3.60 3.83
N GLY A 94 9.38 -4.13 3.46
CA GLY A 94 9.53 -5.47 2.92
C GLY A 94 10.26 -6.35 3.92
N VAL A 95 9.72 -7.53 4.17
CA VAL A 95 10.37 -8.56 4.99
C VAL A 95 10.79 -9.69 4.07
N GLU A 96 12.08 -9.97 4.00
CA GLU A 96 12.60 -11.12 3.26
C GLU A 96 12.29 -12.39 4.05
N LYS A 97 11.53 -13.32 3.45
CA LYS A 97 11.06 -14.52 4.15
C LYS A 97 12.18 -15.46 4.55
N ALA A 98 13.26 -15.51 3.76
CA ALA A 98 14.38 -16.43 3.99
C ALA A 98 15.26 -16.02 5.17
N SER A 99 15.54 -14.72 5.33
CA SER A 99 16.40 -14.18 6.38
C SER A 99 15.62 -13.61 7.56
N GLY A 100 14.38 -13.18 7.34
CA GLY A 100 13.59 -12.39 8.28
C GLY A 100 14.02 -10.92 8.37
N GLU A 101 14.95 -10.48 7.53
CA GLU A 101 15.40 -9.10 7.50
C GLU A 101 14.30 -8.15 7.02
N ILE A 102 14.26 -6.96 7.63
CA ILE A 102 13.24 -5.94 7.38
C ILE A 102 13.88 -4.73 6.71
N TYR A 103 13.31 -4.30 5.60
CA TYR A 103 13.77 -3.15 4.84
C TYR A 103 12.66 -2.12 4.71
N GLU A 104 12.99 -0.84 4.87
CA GLU A 104 12.10 0.24 4.43
C GLU A 104 12.14 0.30 2.90
N MET A 105 10.97 0.35 2.27
CA MET A 105 10.85 0.28 0.81
C MET A 105 10.03 1.43 0.24
N LYS A 106 10.41 1.83 -0.98
CA LYS A 106 9.59 2.70 -1.83
C LYS A 106 9.28 1.97 -3.13
N PHE A 107 8.01 1.99 -3.52
CA PHE A 107 7.55 1.42 -4.78
C PHE A 107 7.42 2.54 -5.80
N ILE A 108 8.34 2.60 -6.75
CA ILE A 108 8.41 3.66 -7.76
C ILE A 108 7.97 3.09 -9.11
N HIS A 109 7.11 3.83 -9.81
CA HIS A 109 6.69 3.43 -11.15
C HIS A 109 7.85 3.58 -12.14
N PRO A 110 8.21 2.51 -12.90
CA PRO A 110 9.37 2.56 -13.79
C PRO A 110 9.22 3.57 -14.94
N ASP A 111 7.99 3.77 -15.44
CA ASP A 111 7.68 4.59 -16.60
C ASP A 111 6.93 5.90 -16.26
N TYR A 112 6.72 6.21 -14.98
CA TYR A 112 6.05 7.43 -14.54
C TYR A 112 6.88 8.14 -13.48
N GLU A 113 7.52 9.24 -13.86
CA GLU A 113 8.43 9.99 -12.99
C GLU A 113 7.72 10.56 -11.77
N GLY A 114 8.31 10.33 -10.60
CA GLY A 114 7.78 10.80 -9.30
C GLY A 114 6.54 10.06 -8.81
N LYS A 115 6.02 9.06 -9.56
CA LYS A 115 4.86 8.29 -9.13
C LYS A 115 5.27 7.13 -8.23
N GLU A 116 4.87 7.23 -6.97
CA GLU A 116 4.94 6.14 -6.01
C GLU A 116 3.61 5.38 -5.99
N TYR A 117 3.65 4.11 -5.60
CA TYR A 117 2.44 3.30 -5.41
C TYR A 117 2.53 2.45 -4.14
N SER A 118 1.35 2.11 -3.60
CA SER A 118 1.27 1.29 -2.40
C SER A 118 1.55 -0.18 -2.69
N PRO A 119 2.21 -0.91 -1.79
CA PRO A 119 2.40 -2.35 -1.91
C PRO A 119 1.08 -3.15 -2.00
N THR A 120 -0.04 -2.61 -1.56
CA THR A 120 -1.37 -3.22 -1.77
C THR A 120 -1.75 -3.35 -3.24
N ALA A 121 -1.12 -2.58 -4.12
CA ALA A 121 -1.38 -2.57 -5.56
C ALA A 121 -0.39 -3.43 -6.36
N LEU A 122 0.33 -4.35 -5.72
CA LEU A 122 1.38 -5.13 -6.39
C LEU A 122 0.90 -6.04 -7.53
N ASN A 123 -0.39 -6.28 -7.65
CA ASN A 123 -0.92 -7.14 -8.72
C ASN A 123 -1.50 -6.33 -9.87
N ALA A 124 -2.16 -5.20 -9.59
CA ALA A 124 -2.75 -4.35 -10.61
C ALA A 124 -2.90 -2.90 -10.13
N ARG A 125 -2.72 -1.95 -11.03
CA ARG A 125 -2.96 -0.53 -10.80
C ARG A 125 -3.75 0.06 -11.95
N TYR A 126 -4.80 0.81 -11.64
CA TYR A 126 -5.57 1.59 -12.60
C TYR A 126 -5.07 3.03 -12.66
N TYR A 127 -4.91 3.55 -13.86
CA TYR A 127 -4.61 4.94 -14.14
C TYR A 127 -5.73 5.50 -15.02
N PRO A 128 -6.45 6.55 -14.58
CA PRO A 128 -7.42 7.26 -15.41
C PRO A 128 -6.76 7.85 -16.67
N ALA A 129 -7.51 7.98 -17.75
CA ALA A 129 -6.97 8.51 -19.01
C ALA A 129 -6.52 9.97 -18.87
N ASP A 130 -7.32 10.79 -18.18
CA ASP A 130 -7.01 12.20 -17.88
C ASP A 130 -5.72 12.37 -17.07
N GLU A 131 -5.47 11.50 -16.08
CA GLU A 131 -4.21 11.48 -15.33
C GLU A 131 -3.01 11.20 -16.26
N LEU A 132 -3.15 10.22 -17.16
CA LEU A 132 -2.08 9.86 -18.09
C LEU A 132 -1.83 10.93 -19.16
N LEU A 133 -2.88 11.57 -19.68
CA LEU A 133 -2.77 12.67 -20.64
C LEU A 133 -2.05 13.87 -20.01
N THR A 134 -2.46 14.25 -18.80
CA THR A 134 -1.79 15.33 -18.05
C THR A 134 -0.31 15.00 -17.82
N ALA A 135 0.00 13.78 -17.39
CA ALA A 135 1.38 13.36 -17.17
C ALA A 135 2.21 13.28 -18.46
N LEU A 136 1.57 12.99 -19.60
CA LEU A 136 2.20 13.00 -20.92
C LEU A 136 2.58 14.43 -21.33
N GLU A 137 1.67 15.39 -21.15
CA GLU A 137 1.90 16.82 -21.43
C GLU A 137 3.01 17.39 -20.55
N GLU A 138 3.06 16.99 -19.28
CA GLU A 138 4.09 17.39 -18.33
C GLU A 138 5.46 16.70 -18.59
N GLY A 139 5.52 15.77 -19.54
CA GLY A 139 6.75 15.04 -19.87
C GLY A 139 7.18 14.01 -18.81
N LYS A 140 6.29 13.62 -17.90
CA LYS A 140 6.55 12.68 -16.79
C LYS A 140 6.52 11.22 -17.20
N LEU A 141 6.02 10.91 -18.39
CA LEU A 141 5.92 9.53 -18.87
C LEU A 141 7.09 9.14 -19.77
N LYS A 142 7.52 7.87 -19.65
CA LYS A 142 8.54 7.25 -20.50
C LYS A 142 8.14 5.81 -20.84
N GLY A 143 8.96 5.17 -21.68
CA GLY A 143 8.79 3.77 -22.04
C GLY A 143 7.41 3.43 -22.57
N LYS A 144 6.94 2.24 -22.24
CA LYS A 144 5.68 1.72 -22.74
C LYS A 144 4.45 2.52 -22.29
N LEU A 145 4.49 3.08 -21.09
CA LEU A 145 3.37 3.88 -20.60
C LEU A 145 3.19 5.16 -21.41
N LYS A 146 4.30 5.81 -21.84
CA LYS A 146 4.26 6.97 -22.73
C LYS A 146 3.66 6.62 -24.10
N GLU A 147 4.05 5.47 -24.67
CA GLU A 147 3.50 5.00 -25.94
C GLU A 147 1.97 4.80 -25.83
N ILE A 148 1.50 4.13 -24.78
CA ILE A 148 0.08 3.93 -24.53
C ILE A 148 -0.64 5.26 -24.35
N ALA A 149 -0.13 6.14 -23.48
CA ALA A 149 -0.76 7.43 -23.19
C ALA A 149 -0.89 8.31 -24.44
N SER A 150 0.07 8.23 -25.38
CA SER A 150 0.02 8.99 -26.63
C SER A 150 -1.08 8.55 -27.60
N THR A 151 -1.73 7.41 -27.34
CA THR A 151 -2.86 6.90 -28.15
C THR A 151 -4.22 7.14 -27.49
N LEU A 152 -4.24 7.66 -26.26
CA LEU A 152 -5.48 7.92 -25.51
C LEU A 152 -6.10 9.25 -25.93
N GLY A 153 -7.44 9.28 -25.96
CA GLY A 153 -8.27 10.49 -26.01
C GLY A 153 -8.86 10.82 -24.64
N GLU A 154 -9.41 12.01 -24.49
CA GLU A 154 -9.99 12.50 -23.22
C GLU A 154 -11.15 11.64 -22.73
N GLU A 155 -11.91 11.01 -23.63
CA GLU A 155 -13.07 10.16 -23.30
C GLU A 155 -12.72 8.66 -23.22
N ASP A 156 -11.45 8.31 -23.36
CA ASP A 156 -11.05 6.91 -23.31
C ASP A 156 -11.07 6.37 -21.88
N ASN A 157 -11.23 5.07 -21.79
CA ASN A 157 -11.08 4.37 -20.52
C ASN A 157 -9.61 4.41 -20.07
N GLY A 158 -9.40 4.39 -18.75
CA GLY A 158 -8.06 4.35 -18.20
C GLY A 158 -7.34 3.03 -18.47
N VAL A 159 -6.08 3.00 -18.10
CA VAL A 159 -5.15 1.89 -18.33
C VAL A 159 -4.98 1.07 -17.06
N VAL A 160 -5.00 -0.25 -17.17
CA VAL A 160 -4.66 -1.16 -16.09
C VAL A 160 -3.22 -1.64 -16.28
N MET A 161 -2.36 -1.27 -15.35
CA MET A 161 -1.01 -1.81 -15.25
C MET A 161 -1.06 -3.11 -14.45
N LEU A 162 -0.51 -4.19 -15.01
CA LEU A 162 -0.30 -5.44 -14.29
C LEU A 162 1.16 -5.54 -13.88
N LEU A 163 1.38 -5.80 -12.61
CA LEU A 163 2.70 -6.02 -12.04
C LEU A 163 3.00 -7.53 -12.08
N LYS A 164 4.08 -7.90 -12.75
CA LYS A 164 4.59 -9.26 -12.78
C LYS A 164 5.94 -9.32 -12.10
N ARG A 165 6.18 -10.39 -11.35
CA ARG A 165 7.52 -10.68 -10.86
C ARG A 165 8.47 -10.81 -12.04
N LYS A 166 9.65 -10.23 -11.91
CA LYS A 166 10.74 -10.45 -12.86
C LYS A 166 11.40 -11.79 -12.48
N GLU A 167 11.41 -12.72 -13.40
CA GLU A 167 12.15 -13.98 -13.29
C GLU A 167 13.64 -13.75 -13.32
#